data_564db82f5a309449aece991f74bba753
#
_entry.id   564db82f5a309449aece991f74bba753
#
_cell.length_a   1.000
_cell.length_b   1.000
_cell.length_c   1.000
_cell.angle_alpha   90.00
_cell.angle_beta   90.00
_cell.angle_gamma   90.00
#
_symmetry.space_group_name_H-M   'P 1'
#
loop_
_entity.id
_entity.type
_entity.pdbx_description
1 polymer ?
#
loop_
_entity_poly.entity_id
_entity_poly.type
_entity_poly.pdbx_seq_one_letter_code
_entity_poly.pdbx_strand_id
1 'polypeptide(L)'
;MTDKHSTRPARIAALALAIGALASAGPACAQSAVSEGQKLAFDRSKGNCLTCHVIKGGDLPGTIGPELKDIKSKYPDRNDLVAIISDETKRNPRTVMPPFGRNRILTEQEINAVVDFLQTL
;
A
#
# COMPACT_ATOMS: atom_id res chain seq x y z
N MET A 1 53.09 49.56 44.70
CA MET A 1 52.97 48.08 44.77
C MET A 1 51.52 47.76 44.61
N THR A 2 51.10 47.45 43.43
CA THR A 2 49.71 47.24 43.10
C THR A 2 49.61 45.92 42.31
N ASP A 3 49.11 44.88 42.99
CA ASP A 3 48.83 43.57 42.37
C ASP A 3 47.55 43.64 41.57
N LYS A 4 47.68 43.26 40.31
CA LYS A 4 46.61 43.29 39.33
C LYS A 4 46.11 41.86 39.13
N HIS A 5 45.06 41.46 39.88
CA HIS A 5 44.39 40.18 39.66
C HIS A 5 43.61 40.20 38.36
N SER A 6 44.10 39.42 37.39
CA SER A 6 43.47 39.16 36.12
C SER A 6 42.47 38.01 36.29
N THR A 7 41.18 38.32 36.32
CA THR A 7 40.10 37.33 36.28
C THR A 7 39.82 36.95 34.83
N ARG A 8 40.13 35.69 34.45
CA ARG A 8 39.75 35.10 33.16
C ARG A 8 38.28 34.65 33.20
N PRO A 9 37.42 35.02 32.25
CA PRO A 9 36.08 34.45 32.17
C PRO A 9 36.14 33.04 31.62
N ALA A 10 35.47 32.13 32.35
CA ALA A 10 35.24 30.73 31.92
C ALA A 10 34.32 30.72 30.70
N ARG A 11 34.79 30.13 29.61
CA ARG A 11 33.99 29.87 28.43
C ARG A 11 33.13 28.63 28.70
N ILE A 12 31.84 28.83 28.91
CA ILE A 12 30.85 27.77 28.97
C ILE A 12 30.60 27.33 27.53
N ALA A 13 31.08 26.13 27.17
CA ALA A 13 30.77 25.51 25.91
C ALA A 13 29.33 24.97 25.97
N ALA A 14 28.42 25.63 25.27
CA ALA A 14 27.07 25.14 25.07
C ALA A 14 27.09 23.92 24.12
N LEU A 15 26.87 22.74 24.68
CA LEU A 15 26.70 21.51 23.91
C LEU A 15 25.28 21.49 23.32
N ALA A 16 25.15 21.87 22.04
CA ALA A 16 23.87 21.76 21.32
C ALA A 16 23.59 20.30 21.03
N LEU A 17 22.65 19.69 21.76
CA LEU A 17 22.07 18.39 21.37
C LEU A 17 21.21 18.59 20.12
N ALA A 18 21.70 18.16 18.97
CA ALA A 18 20.90 18.00 17.76
C ALA A 18 20.02 16.75 17.92
N ILE A 19 18.76 16.96 18.34
CA ILE A 19 17.75 15.90 18.32
C ILE A 19 17.35 15.69 16.86
N GLY A 20 17.88 14.65 16.25
CA GLY A 20 17.49 14.21 14.90
C GLY A 20 16.03 13.79 14.90
N ALA A 21 15.16 14.56 14.25
CA ALA A 21 13.78 14.16 13.97
C ALA A 21 13.81 13.01 12.98
N LEU A 22 13.62 11.76 13.45
CA LEU A 22 13.27 10.63 12.59
C LEU A 22 11.85 10.90 12.08
N ALA A 23 11.75 11.37 10.84
CA ALA A 23 10.49 11.50 10.14
C ALA A 23 9.91 10.09 9.95
N SER A 24 8.89 9.73 10.71
CA SER A 24 8.10 8.53 10.53
C SER A 24 7.23 8.67 9.27
N ALA A 25 7.70 8.19 8.13
CA ALA A 25 7.01 8.22 6.84
C ALA A 25 5.92 7.11 6.72
N GLY A 26 5.37 6.62 7.84
CA GLY A 26 4.52 5.44 7.85
C GLY A 26 3.11 5.59 7.24
N PRO A 27 2.20 6.48 7.70
CA PRO A 27 0.80 6.42 7.30
C PRO A 27 0.50 7.00 5.91
N ALA A 28 1.25 7.98 5.44
CA ALA A 28 1.00 8.64 4.17
C ALA A 28 1.27 7.74 2.95
N CYS A 29 2.29 6.88 2.99
CA CYS A 29 2.60 5.95 1.91
C CYS A 29 1.55 4.83 1.78
N ALA A 30 1.04 4.31 2.91
CA ALA A 30 0.00 3.28 2.91
C ALA A 30 -1.32 3.81 2.33
N GLN A 31 -1.71 5.04 2.69
CA GLN A 31 -2.91 5.68 2.16
C GLN A 31 -2.81 5.91 0.64
N SER A 32 -1.63 6.26 0.12
CA SER A 32 -1.41 6.44 -1.31
C SER A 32 -1.51 5.12 -2.08
N ALA A 33 -0.97 4.01 -1.54
CA ALA A 33 -1.04 2.69 -2.15
C ALA A 33 -2.49 2.17 -2.24
N VAL A 34 -3.30 2.32 -1.17
CA VAL A 34 -4.72 1.95 -1.17
C VAL A 34 -5.51 2.74 -2.22
N SER A 35 -5.30 4.05 -2.28
CA SER A 35 -5.98 4.93 -3.25
C SER A 35 -5.60 4.58 -4.69
N GLU A 36 -4.33 4.27 -4.95
CA GLU A 36 -3.86 3.81 -6.25
C GLU A 36 -4.45 2.44 -6.61
N GLY A 37 -4.46 1.51 -5.67
CA GLY A 37 -5.07 0.19 -5.84
C GLY A 37 -6.56 0.27 -6.21
N GLN A 38 -7.32 1.17 -5.59
CA GLN A 38 -8.72 1.39 -5.94
C GLN A 38 -8.87 1.91 -7.38
N LYS A 39 -8.06 2.89 -7.78
CA LYS A 39 -8.08 3.40 -9.16
C LYS A 39 -7.77 2.29 -10.16
N LEU A 40 -6.74 1.51 -9.92
CA LEU A 40 -6.35 0.39 -10.79
C LEU A 40 -7.45 -0.68 -10.88
N ALA A 41 -8.08 -1.02 -9.76
CA ALA A 41 -9.17 -1.99 -9.73
C ALA A 41 -10.41 -1.53 -10.52
N PHE A 42 -10.68 -0.22 -10.52
CA PHE A 42 -11.86 0.36 -11.19
C PHE A 42 -11.57 0.81 -12.62
N ASP A 43 -10.30 0.96 -13.00
CA ASP A 43 -9.89 1.36 -14.35
C ASP A 43 -10.22 0.25 -15.35
N ARG A 44 -11.09 0.57 -16.33
CA ARG A 44 -11.53 -0.37 -17.37
C ARG A 44 -10.42 -0.79 -18.34
N SER A 45 -9.33 -0.01 -18.42
CA SER A 45 -8.16 -0.32 -19.24
C SER A 45 -7.08 -1.09 -18.48
N LYS A 46 -7.26 -1.31 -17.17
CA LYS A 46 -6.31 -1.99 -16.28
C LYS A 46 -6.95 -3.19 -15.57
N GLY A 47 -7.22 -3.08 -14.29
CA GLY A 47 -7.80 -4.16 -13.49
C GLY A 47 -9.20 -4.54 -13.92
N ASN A 48 -10.05 -3.52 -14.16
CA ASN A 48 -11.45 -3.70 -14.59
C ASN A 48 -12.25 -4.70 -13.74
N CYS A 49 -11.94 -4.74 -12.43
CA CYS A 49 -12.48 -5.73 -11.50
C CYS A 49 -14.02 -5.64 -11.39
N LEU A 50 -14.58 -4.42 -11.58
CA LEU A 50 -16.02 -4.19 -11.56
C LEU A 50 -16.79 -4.91 -12.67
N THR A 51 -16.15 -5.28 -13.77
CA THR A 51 -16.81 -6.08 -14.82
C THR A 51 -17.34 -7.42 -14.30
N CYS A 52 -16.69 -7.98 -13.30
CA CYS A 52 -17.02 -9.29 -12.75
C CYS A 52 -17.44 -9.26 -11.28
N HIS A 53 -16.94 -8.32 -10.49
CA HIS A 53 -17.11 -8.30 -9.04
C HIS A 53 -17.91 -7.11 -8.55
N VAL A 54 -18.77 -7.35 -7.56
CA VAL A 54 -19.35 -6.29 -6.72
C VAL A 54 -18.29 -5.84 -5.74
N ILE A 55 -17.96 -4.53 -5.78
CA ILE A 55 -16.98 -3.89 -4.88
C ILE A 55 -17.61 -2.61 -4.34
N LYS A 56 -17.51 -2.38 -3.03
CA LYS A 56 -18.03 -1.17 -2.38
C LYS A 56 -17.43 0.08 -3.02
N GLY A 57 -18.28 1.02 -3.40
CA GLY A 57 -17.87 2.29 -4.04
C GLY A 57 -17.66 2.20 -5.55
N GLY A 58 -17.87 1.03 -6.16
CA GLY A 58 -17.85 0.86 -7.61
C GLY A 58 -19.23 1.04 -8.27
N ASP A 59 -19.24 1.51 -9.51
CA ASP A 59 -20.43 1.73 -10.30
C ASP A 59 -20.69 0.58 -11.28
N LEU A 60 -21.96 0.19 -11.44
CA LEU A 60 -22.41 -0.83 -12.40
C LEU A 60 -21.61 -2.14 -12.34
N PRO A 61 -21.51 -2.78 -11.16
CA PRO A 61 -20.71 -3.99 -11.00
C PRO A 61 -21.35 -5.19 -11.69
N GLY A 62 -20.51 -6.08 -12.24
CA GLY A 62 -20.93 -7.41 -12.70
C GLY A 62 -21.08 -8.38 -11.53
N THR A 63 -21.66 -9.56 -11.85
CA THR A 63 -21.92 -10.62 -10.88
C THR A 63 -21.33 -11.98 -11.29
N ILE A 64 -20.38 -11.96 -12.21
CA ILE A 64 -19.70 -13.18 -12.70
C ILE A 64 -18.81 -13.78 -11.61
N GLY A 65 -18.09 -12.90 -10.89
CA GLY A 65 -17.28 -13.26 -9.74
C GLY A 65 -18.00 -13.01 -8.41
N PRO A 66 -17.45 -13.50 -7.29
CA PRO A 66 -18.01 -13.24 -5.96
C PRO A 66 -17.90 -11.75 -5.59
N GLU A 67 -18.79 -11.31 -4.70
CA GLU A 67 -18.67 -9.99 -4.08
C GLU A 67 -17.37 -9.91 -3.26
N LEU A 68 -16.62 -8.83 -3.46
CA LEU A 68 -15.36 -8.57 -2.74
C LEU A 68 -15.65 -7.77 -1.47
N LYS A 69 -15.84 -8.49 -0.37
CA LYS A 69 -16.05 -7.98 0.98
C LYS A 69 -15.42 -8.90 2.01
N ASP A 70 -15.10 -8.39 3.17
CA ASP A 70 -14.46 -9.12 4.28
C ASP A 70 -13.17 -9.82 3.81
N ILE A 71 -12.45 -9.19 2.89
CA ILE A 71 -11.32 -9.80 2.19
C ILE A 71 -10.20 -10.15 3.16
N LYS A 72 -9.90 -9.27 4.11
CA LYS A 72 -8.86 -9.51 5.12
C LYS A 72 -9.15 -10.72 6.00
N SER A 73 -10.42 -10.99 6.29
CA SER A 73 -10.84 -12.17 7.06
C SER A 73 -10.78 -13.44 6.25
N LYS A 74 -11.14 -13.37 4.96
CA LYS A 74 -11.13 -14.52 4.03
C LYS A 74 -9.72 -14.92 3.58
N TYR A 75 -8.86 -13.93 3.44
CA TYR A 75 -7.48 -14.08 2.99
C TYR A 75 -6.54 -13.33 3.96
N PRO A 76 -6.28 -13.88 5.15
CA PRO A 76 -5.43 -13.25 6.14
C PRO A 76 -3.97 -13.13 5.68
N ASP A 77 -3.49 -14.08 4.86
CA ASP A 77 -2.19 -13.95 4.20
C ASP A 77 -2.35 -13.13 2.92
N ARG A 78 -1.69 -11.97 2.92
CA ARG A 78 -1.65 -11.06 1.77
C ARG A 78 -1.09 -11.72 0.50
N ASN A 79 -0.17 -12.66 0.65
CA ASN A 79 0.47 -13.35 -0.46
C ASN A 79 -0.51 -14.23 -1.23
N ASP A 80 -1.54 -14.77 -0.57
CA ASP A 80 -2.60 -15.52 -1.25
C ASP A 80 -3.34 -14.63 -2.25
N LEU A 81 -3.65 -13.39 -1.89
CA LEU A 81 -4.29 -12.44 -2.81
C LEU A 81 -3.37 -12.05 -3.96
N VAL A 82 -2.09 -11.84 -3.69
CA VAL A 82 -1.09 -11.58 -4.75
C VAL A 82 -1.04 -12.74 -5.73
N ALA A 83 -1.02 -13.98 -5.25
CA ALA A 83 -1.02 -15.18 -6.09
C ALA A 83 -2.30 -15.32 -6.92
N ILE A 84 -3.47 -15.08 -6.31
CA ILE A 84 -4.80 -15.14 -6.97
C ILE A 84 -4.85 -14.11 -8.12
N ILE A 85 -4.52 -12.86 -7.86
CA ILE A 85 -4.58 -11.81 -8.88
C ILE A 85 -3.52 -12.04 -9.96
N SER A 86 -2.36 -12.52 -9.58
CA SER A 86 -1.30 -12.81 -10.55
C SER A 86 -1.69 -13.92 -11.52
N ASP A 87 -2.25 -15.01 -11.01
CA ASP A 87 -2.69 -16.16 -11.84
C ASP A 87 -3.62 -17.12 -11.09
N GLU A 88 -4.91 -16.82 -11.06
CA GLU A 88 -5.92 -17.68 -10.44
C GLU A 88 -6.03 -19.05 -11.14
N THR A 89 -5.57 -19.19 -12.38
CA THR A 89 -5.65 -20.49 -13.09
C THR A 89 -4.83 -21.59 -12.40
N LYS A 90 -3.84 -21.22 -11.61
CA LYS A 90 -3.03 -22.19 -10.83
C LYS A 90 -3.85 -22.85 -9.72
N ARG A 91 -4.80 -22.11 -9.12
CA ARG A 91 -5.68 -22.59 -8.06
C ARG A 91 -7.00 -23.14 -8.62
N ASN A 92 -7.58 -22.44 -9.58
CA ASN A 92 -8.80 -22.82 -10.25
C ASN A 92 -8.61 -22.81 -11.78
N PRO A 93 -8.26 -23.92 -12.41
CA PRO A 93 -8.02 -23.98 -13.86
C PRO A 93 -9.23 -23.60 -14.72
N ARG A 94 -10.44 -23.59 -14.16
CA ARG A 94 -11.68 -23.22 -14.86
C ARG A 94 -12.10 -21.77 -14.63
N THR A 95 -11.26 -20.97 -13.97
CA THR A 95 -11.57 -19.56 -13.72
C THR A 95 -11.66 -18.77 -15.03
N VAL A 96 -12.60 -17.81 -15.06
CA VAL A 96 -12.65 -16.80 -16.11
C VAL A 96 -11.94 -15.51 -15.72
N MET A 97 -11.43 -15.43 -14.48
CA MET A 97 -10.65 -14.31 -14.01
C MET A 97 -9.32 -14.22 -14.80
N PRO A 98 -9.01 -13.07 -15.42
CA PRO A 98 -7.75 -12.93 -16.15
C PRO A 98 -6.53 -13.11 -15.22
N PRO A 99 -5.47 -13.78 -15.70
CA PRO A 99 -4.21 -13.88 -14.97
C PRO A 99 -3.41 -12.57 -15.12
N PHE A 100 -3.73 -11.58 -14.31
CA PHE A 100 -3.25 -10.20 -14.47
C PHE A 100 -1.73 -10.06 -14.47
N GLY A 101 -1.04 -10.80 -13.61
CA GLY A 101 0.43 -10.80 -13.55
C GLY A 101 1.05 -11.60 -14.68
N ARG A 102 0.60 -12.84 -14.91
CA ARG A 102 1.13 -13.71 -15.96
C ARG A 102 1.02 -13.08 -17.35
N ASN A 103 -0.11 -12.44 -17.63
CA ASN A 103 -0.35 -11.78 -18.92
C ASN A 103 0.12 -10.32 -18.95
N ARG A 104 0.79 -9.84 -17.90
CA ARG A 104 1.31 -8.46 -17.79
C ARG A 104 0.24 -7.37 -17.97
N ILE A 105 -1.00 -7.66 -17.59
CA ILE A 105 -2.09 -6.66 -17.56
C ILE A 105 -1.81 -5.66 -16.44
N LEU A 106 -1.34 -6.17 -15.29
CA LEU A 106 -0.85 -5.38 -14.17
C LEU A 106 0.61 -5.76 -13.87
N THR A 107 1.40 -4.77 -13.50
CA THR A 107 2.75 -4.97 -12.95
C THR A 107 2.66 -5.55 -11.54
N GLU A 108 3.76 -6.05 -11.01
CA GLU A 108 3.84 -6.52 -9.63
C GLU A 108 3.50 -5.42 -8.62
N GLN A 109 3.96 -4.18 -8.85
CA GLN A 109 3.63 -3.04 -8.01
C GLN A 109 2.14 -2.70 -8.06
N GLU A 110 1.53 -2.72 -9.24
CA GLU A 110 0.10 -2.49 -9.42
C GLU A 110 -0.74 -3.59 -8.73
N ILE A 111 -0.33 -4.85 -8.83
CA ILE A 111 -0.97 -5.97 -8.11
C ILE A 111 -0.89 -5.75 -6.60
N ASN A 112 0.27 -5.36 -6.09
CA ASN A 112 0.44 -5.07 -4.67
C ASN A 112 -0.46 -3.93 -4.21
N ALA A 113 -0.58 -2.85 -4.97
CA ALA A 113 -1.49 -1.74 -4.67
C ALA A 113 -2.96 -2.20 -4.68
N VAL A 114 -3.38 -2.99 -5.66
CA VAL A 114 -4.73 -3.58 -5.71
C VAL A 114 -5.00 -4.45 -4.49
N VAL A 115 -4.05 -5.30 -4.08
CA VAL A 115 -4.17 -6.13 -2.87
C VAL A 115 -4.33 -5.27 -1.63
N ASP A 116 -3.54 -4.18 -1.47
CA ASP A 116 -3.65 -3.26 -0.35
C ASP A 116 -5.04 -2.61 -0.27
N PHE A 117 -5.60 -2.22 -1.41
CA PHE A 117 -6.99 -1.74 -1.49
C PHE A 117 -8.00 -2.83 -1.09
N LEU A 118 -7.90 -4.04 -1.66
CA LEU A 118 -8.83 -5.13 -1.38
C LEU A 118 -8.85 -5.51 0.10
N GLN A 119 -7.73 -5.43 0.80
CA GLN A 119 -7.66 -5.70 2.24
C GLN A 119 -8.36 -4.65 3.11
N THR A 120 -8.82 -3.55 2.53
CA THR A 120 -9.65 -2.54 3.23
C THR A 120 -11.15 -2.82 3.14
N LEU A 121 -11.56 -3.80 2.34
CA LEU A 121 -12.96 -4.16 2.08
C LEU A 121 -13.54 -5.13 3.10
#